data_f070300cfa94049027c2764f144362bf
#
_entry.id   f070300cfa94049027c2764f144362bf
#
_cell.length_a   1.000
_cell.length_b   1.000
_cell.length_c   1.000
_cell.angle_alpha   90.00
_cell.angle_beta   90.00
_cell.angle_gamma   90.00
#
_symmetry.space_group_name_H-M   'P 1'
#
loop_
_entity.id
_entity.type
_entity.pdbx_description
1 polymer ?
#
loop_
_entity_poly.entity_id
_entity_poly.type
_entity_poly.pdbx_seq_one_letter_code
_entity_poly.pdbx_strand_id
1 'polypeptide(L)' 'MIYRIKIEGKEYNENYTFETPKEGDILDELKAIVEDMKEGNINKLEIEREV' A
#
# COMPACT_ATOMS: atom_id res chain seq x y z
N MET A 1 -3.99 -14.44 -2.58
CA MET A 1 -3.72 -13.70 -1.34
C MET A 1 -4.37 -12.33 -1.42
N ILE A 2 -4.92 -11.90 -0.32
CA ILE A 2 -5.65 -10.64 -0.26
C ILE A 2 -5.02 -9.77 0.82
N TYR A 3 -4.67 -8.55 0.45
CA TYR A 3 -4.10 -7.56 1.35
C TYR A 3 -5.01 -6.34 1.39
N ARG A 4 -5.17 -5.78 2.58
CA ARG A 4 -5.85 -4.51 2.74
C ARG A 4 -4.78 -3.45 2.96
N ILE A 5 -4.81 -2.40 2.15
CA ILE A 5 -3.82 -1.34 2.17
C ILE A 5 -4.50 -0.03 2.49
N LYS A 6 -3.98 0.66 3.50
CA LYS A 6 -4.47 1.96 3.91
C LYS A 6 -3.35 2.97 3.82
N ILE A 7 -3.59 4.05 3.09
CA ILE A 7 -2.60 5.08 2.83
C ILE A 7 -3.17 6.42 3.28
N GLU A 8 -2.39 7.16 4.04
CA GLU A 8 -2.75 8.50 4.45
C GLU A 8 -1.70 9.50 3.95
N GLY A 9 -2.13 10.51 3.23
CA GLY A 9 -1.30 11.57 2.73
C GLY A 9 -1.73 12.92 3.28
N LYS A 10 -1.08 13.99 2.82
CA LYS A 10 -1.38 15.33 3.27
C LYS A 10 -2.80 15.78 2.88
N GLU A 11 -3.26 15.36 1.72
CA GLU A 11 -4.51 15.82 1.15
C GLU A 11 -5.47 14.70 0.79
N TYR A 12 -5.13 13.46 1.10
CA TYR A 12 -6.00 12.35 0.76
C TYR A 12 -5.79 11.15 1.67
N ASN A 13 -6.83 10.33 1.73
CA ASN A 13 -6.80 9.05 2.38
C ASN A 13 -7.29 8.02 1.38
N GLU A 14 -6.63 6.89 1.31
CA GLU A 14 -7.00 5.82 0.41
C GLU A 14 -6.99 4.50 1.14
N ASN A 15 -8.00 3.69 0.87
CA ASN A 15 -8.13 2.37 1.49
C ASN A 15 -8.60 1.42 0.39
N TYR A 16 -7.78 0.45 0.05
CA TYR A 16 -8.11 -0.47 -1.03
C TYR A 16 -7.62 -1.88 -0.74
N THR A 17 -8.16 -2.83 -1.49
CA THR A 17 -7.80 -4.23 -1.41
C THR A 17 -6.93 -4.58 -2.61
N PHE A 18 -5.80 -5.23 -2.33
CA PHE A 18 -4.90 -5.72 -3.36
C PHE A 18 -4.95 -7.24 -3.36
N GLU A 19 -5.42 -7.82 -4.45
CA GLU A 19 -5.50 -9.26 -4.61
C GLU A 19 -4.50 -9.73 -5.64
N THR A 20 -3.73 -10.75 -5.30
CA THR A 20 -2.72 -11.30 -6.18
C THR A 20 -2.56 -12.79 -5.96
N PRO A 21 -2.33 -13.58 -7.04
CA PRO A 21 -2.03 -15.00 -6.89
C PRO A 21 -0.60 -15.27 -6.42
N LYS A 22 0.28 -14.27 -6.51
CA LYS A 22 1.69 -14.40 -6.14
C LYS A 22 2.03 -13.45 -5.00
N GLU A 23 2.57 -14.00 -3.92
CA GLU A 23 2.94 -13.22 -2.75
C GLU A 23 3.98 -12.15 -3.06
N GLY A 24 4.88 -12.42 -4.00
CA GLY A 24 5.91 -11.47 -4.38
C GLY A 24 5.40 -10.19 -5.02
N ASP A 25 4.20 -10.20 -5.59
CA ASP A 25 3.62 -9.03 -6.23
C ASP A 25 3.34 -7.89 -5.25
N ILE A 26 3.13 -8.22 -3.98
CA ILE A 26 2.91 -7.19 -2.95
C ILE A 26 4.15 -6.33 -2.76
N LEU A 27 5.33 -6.88 -2.99
CA LEU A 27 6.58 -6.13 -2.87
C LEU A 27 6.65 -5.01 -3.90
N ASP A 28 6.20 -5.28 -5.12
CA ASP A 28 6.17 -4.27 -6.17
C ASP A 28 5.19 -3.15 -5.83
N GLU A 29 4.03 -3.51 -5.30
CA GLU A 29 3.03 -2.55 -4.86
C GLU A 29 3.57 -1.67 -3.74
N LEU A 30 4.19 -2.28 -2.73
CA LEU A 30 4.77 -1.56 -1.60
C LEU A 30 5.91 -0.66 -2.04
N LYS A 31 6.69 -1.09 -3.00
CA LYS A 31 7.81 -0.31 -3.53
C LYS A 31 7.34 1.02 -4.12
N ALA A 32 6.26 0.98 -4.90
CA ALA A 32 5.68 2.18 -5.47
C ALA A 32 5.18 3.13 -4.37
N ILE A 33 4.55 2.58 -3.33
CA ILE A 33 4.05 3.38 -2.21
C ILE A 33 5.21 4.02 -1.44
N VAL A 34 6.28 3.28 -1.21
CA VAL A 34 7.46 3.79 -0.50
C VAL A 34 8.12 4.93 -1.27
N GLU A 35 8.15 4.85 -2.59
CA GLU A 35 8.66 5.95 -3.41
C GLU A 35 7.84 7.22 -3.21
N ASP A 36 6.53 7.11 -3.12
CA ASP A 36 5.66 8.24 -2.83
C ASP A 36 5.90 8.80 -1.42
N MET A 37 6.20 7.93 -0.47
CA MET A 37 6.55 8.37 0.89
C MET A 37 7.83 9.18 0.90
N LYS A 38 8.83 8.78 0.11
CA LYS A 38 10.08 9.51 0.00
C LYS A 38 9.88 10.90 -0.57
N GLU A 39 8.90 11.07 -1.43
CA GLU A 39 8.56 12.35 -2.03
C GLU A 39 7.71 13.23 -1.12
N GLY A 40 7.27 12.69 0.02
CA GLY A 40 6.48 13.43 0.98
C GLY A 40 4.99 13.47 0.69
N ASN A 41 4.53 12.70 -0.28
CA ASN A 41 3.11 12.65 -0.64
C ASN A 41 2.29 11.77 0.31
N ILE A 42 2.93 10.79 0.90
CA ILE A 42 2.32 9.84 1.81
C ILE A 42 3.00 9.91 3.17
N ASN A 43 2.22 10.03 4.23
CA ASN A 43 2.71 10.13 5.60
C ASN A 43 2.59 8.83 6.38
N LYS A 44 1.63 7.99 6.03
CA LYS A 44 1.34 6.79 6.77
C LYS A 44 0.90 5.67 5.84
N LEU A 45 1.40 4.47 6.10
CA LEU A 45 1.03 3.26 5.38
C LEU A 45 0.70 2.17 6.38
N GLU A 46 -0.45 1.54 6.19
CA GLU A 46 -0.82 0.36 6.94
C GLU A 46 -1.15 -0.74 5.95
N ILE A 47 -0.69 -1.94 6.22
CA ILE A 47 -0.98 -3.10 5.38
C ILE A 47 -1.34 -4.28 6.28
N GLU A 48 -2.37 -5.00 5.87
CA GLU A 48 -2.87 -6.14 6.59
C GLU A 48 -3.13 -7.27 5.61
N ARG A 49 -2.63 -8.44 5.91
CA ARG A 49 -2.90 -9.63 5.12
C ARG A 49 -4.16 -10.28 5.64
N GLU A 50 -5.15 -10.43 4.77
CA GLU A 50 -6.42 -11.02 5.16
C GLU A 50 -6.52 -12.51 4.86
N VAL A 51 -5.92 -12.94 3.77
CA VAL A 51 -5.98 -14.36 3.38
C VAL A 51 -4.66 -14.77 2.78
#